data_256083c4fa8d230b517fc38975ab814c
#
_entry.id   256083c4fa8d230b517fc38975ab814c
#
_cell.length_a   1.000
_cell.length_b   1.000
_cell.length_c   1.000
_cell.angle_alpha   90.00
_cell.angle_beta   90.00
_cell.angle_gamma   90.00
#
_symmetry.space_group_name_H-M   'P 1'
#
loop_
_entity.id
_entity.type
_entity.pdbx_description
1 polymer ?
#
loop_
_entity_poly.entity_id
_entity_poly.type
_entity_poly.pdbx_seq_one_letter_code
_entity_poly.pdbx_strand_id
1 'polypeptide(L)'
;MHRTVFAILAALTLFMHACGGESASNESRPDASTTTTAGIDFQSVAGVLLTRLDLQPDERVLLVGLPGRFDPLMPLLREGVEAAGAVDLGVWAVGAGAPGDWSTDFTRALIGQDSGALVGLLSDVDAALMLPGANTGHAVYAAMQQVLREDRGRTIHFHWLGAYNLDGTLRDIDEMVDDFYVRVLADTDYEALAAAQVAFEHAMRGATVRVTTSAGTDISFEIGDRPVTKQDGDASAARAGMGRNLIDREVELPAGAIRVAPIEGSVAGTVVFPPSVWGEERTENLTLRFERGVMVSLEAARGAEAALAEIEAAGDAGKAFREFALGFNPLLAIPTSGERWIPYYGYGAGVVRLSLGDNTELGGAVGGGYVRWNFFVDATVTVDGETWVEGGRLVR
;
A
#
# COMPACT_ATOMS: atom_id res chain seq x y z
N MET A 1 44.24 -17.59 42.36
CA MET A 1 43.80 -18.11 41.05
C MET A 1 42.48 -17.45 40.73
N HIS A 2 42.51 -16.32 40.01
CA HIS A 2 41.34 -15.55 39.61
C HIS A 2 40.95 -15.98 38.18
N ARG A 3 39.74 -16.41 38.00
CA ARG A 3 39.15 -16.62 36.67
C ARG A 3 38.18 -15.47 36.40
N THR A 4 38.57 -14.62 35.46
CA THR A 4 37.78 -13.53 34.91
C THR A 4 36.81 -14.14 33.89
N VAL A 5 35.51 -13.94 34.10
CA VAL A 5 34.46 -14.28 33.15
C VAL A 5 34.17 -13.05 32.31
N PHE A 6 34.44 -13.11 31.02
CA PHE A 6 34.01 -12.11 30.03
C PHE A 6 32.53 -12.39 29.66
N ALA A 7 31.68 -11.45 30.02
CA ALA A 7 30.31 -11.41 29.52
C ALA A 7 30.32 -10.73 28.15
N ILE A 8 29.97 -11.46 27.10
CA ILE A 8 29.69 -10.91 25.74
C ILE A 8 28.26 -10.42 25.76
N LEU A 9 28.09 -9.12 25.68
CA LEU A 9 26.80 -8.47 25.46
C LEU A 9 26.50 -8.56 23.96
N ALA A 10 25.63 -9.45 23.56
CA ALA A 10 25.05 -9.48 22.20
C ALA A 10 23.97 -8.39 22.14
N ALA A 11 24.23 -7.32 21.41
CA ALA A 11 23.23 -6.33 21.07
C ALA A 11 22.30 -6.92 20.02
N LEU A 12 21.08 -7.24 20.43
CA LEU A 12 19.98 -7.63 19.52
C LEU A 12 19.47 -6.34 18.88
N THR A 13 19.87 -6.08 17.63
CA THR A 13 19.25 -5.04 16.81
C THR A 13 17.97 -5.63 16.22
N LEU A 14 16.84 -5.21 16.77
CA LEU A 14 15.52 -5.53 16.22
C LEU A 14 15.34 -4.74 14.92
N PHE A 15 15.42 -5.39 13.78
CA PHE A 15 14.98 -4.82 12.51
C PHE A 15 13.45 -4.95 12.41
N MET A 16 12.75 -3.88 12.76
CA MET A 16 11.35 -3.71 12.39
C MET A 16 11.29 -3.24 10.95
N HIS A 17 10.98 -4.11 10.01
CA HIS A 17 10.53 -3.74 8.67
C HIS A 17 9.00 -3.86 8.64
N ALA A 18 8.35 -2.74 8.97
CA ALA A 18 6.92 -2.58 8.71
C ALA A 18 6.72 -2.05 7.30
N CYS A 19 5.71 -2.55 6.61
CA CYS A 19 5.14 -2.13 5.33
C CYS A 19 5.99 -1.19 4.48
N GLY A 20 6.61 -1.70 3.42
CA GLY A 20 7.25 -0.89 2.37
C GLY A 20 8.43 -0.08 2.88
N GLY A 21 9.48 -0.72 3.37
CA GLY A 21 10.67 -0.03 3.82
C GLY A 21 11.52 0.46 2.65
N GLU A 22 11.45 1.76 2.34
CA GLU A 22 12.55 2.45 1.73
C GLU A 22 13.67 2.57 2.75
N SER A 23 14.80 1.89 2.51
CA SER A 23 16.06 2.24 3.16
C SER A 23 16.50 3.59 2.61
N ALA A 24 16.13 4.67 3.30
CA ALA A 24 16.71 5.98 3.06
C ALA A 24 18.19 5.93 3.46
N SER A 25 19.08 5.74 2.48
CA SER A 25 20.48 6.12 2.61
C SER A 25 20.51 7.62 2.84
N ASN A 26 21.04 8.02 3.98
CA ASN A 26 21.21 9.40 4.40
C ASN A 26 22.39 10.00 3.60
N GLU A 27 22.15 10.36 2.34
CA GLU A 27 23.05 11.21 1.57
C GLU A 27 22.60 12.65 1.71
N SER A 28 23.50 13.47 2.24
CA SER A 28 23.39 14.92 2.36
C SER A 28 22.97 15.54 1.05
N ARG A 29 21.75 16.03 0.96
CA ARG A 29 21.21 16.71 -0.20
C ARG A 29 21.73 18.16 -0.21
N PRO A 30 22.22 18.65 -1.34
CA PRO A 30 22.55 20.06 -1.49
C PRO A 30 21.29 20.93 -1.53
N ASP A 31 21.49 22.19 -1.15
CA ASP A 31 20.57 23.31 -1.03
C ASP A 31 19.27 23.27 -1.85
N ALA A 32 18.20 23.61 -1.15
CA ALA A 32 16.88 23.88 -1.71
C ALA A 32 16.95 24.96 -2.80
N SER A 33 17.13 24.55 -4.04
CA SER A 33 16.72 25.34 -5.20
C SER A 33 15.20 25.42 -5.15
N THR A 34 14.67 26.64 -5.12
CA THR A 34 13.27 26.97 -5.36
C THR A 34 12.90 26.48 -6.77
N THR A 35 12.56 25.20 -6.86
CA THR A 35 11.98 24.65 -8.09
C THR A 35 10.51 25.04 -8.07
N THR A 36 10.14 25.90 -8.97
CA THR A 36 8.74 26.22 -9.31
C THR A 36 8.04 24.90 -9.58
N THR A 37 7.07 24.53 -8.75
CA THR A 37 6.20 23.35 -8.93
C THR A 37 5.22 23.62 -10.07
N ALA A 38 5.72 23.66 -11.30
CA ALA A 38 4.88 23.59 -12.50
C ALA A 38 4.51 22.12 -12.67
N GLY A 39 3.24 21.75 -12.47
CA GLY A 39 2.76 20.42 -12.81
C GLY A 39 1.62 19.87 -11.96
N ILE A 40 1.52 20.10 -10.63
CA ILE A 40 0.45 19.53 -9.83
C ILE A 40 -0.72 20.53 -9.67
N ASP A 41 -1.91 20.18 -10.18
CA ASP A 41 -3.14 20.91 -9.89
C ASP A 41 -3.66 20.53 -8.48
N PHE A 42 -3.13 21.21 -7.46
CA PHE A 42 -3.51 20.98 -6.07
C PHE A 42 -4.99 21.25 -5.79
N GLN A 43 -5.65 22.13 -6.56
CA GLN A 43 -7.08 22.38 -6.41
C GLN A 43 -7.89 21.16 -6.83
N SER A 44 -7.55 20.54 -7.95
CA SER A 44 -8.17 19.30 -8.41
C SER A 44 -7.90 18.16 -7.44
N VAL A 45 -6.68 18.01 -6.95
CA VAL A 45 -6.29 16.99 -5.96
C VAL A 45 -7.10 17.15 -4.67
N ALA A 46 -7.17 18.36 -4.12
CA ALA A 46 -7.96 18.64 -2.91
C ALA A 46 -9.44 18.29 -3.10
N GLY A 47 -10.02 18.67 -4.24
CA GLY A 47 -11.41 18.39 -4.57
C GLY A 47 -11.72 16.90 -4.59
N VAL A 48 -10.82 16.08 -5.17
CA VAL A 48 -10.96 14.62 -5.18
C VAL A 48 -10.86 14.05 -3.77
N LEU A 49 -9.83 14.43 -2.99
CA LEU A 49 -9.63 13.91 -1.63
C LEU A 49 -10.84 14.20 -0.73
N LEU A 50 -11.35 15.43 -0.74
CA LEU A 50 -12.51 15.84 0.04
C LEU A 50 -13.79 15.12 -0.40
N THR A 51 -13.99 14.96 -1.71
CA THR A 51 -15.14 14.22 -2.26
C THR A 51 -15.10 12.74 -1.84
N ARG A 52 -13.93 12.11 -1.86
CA ARG A 52 -13.78 10.69 -1.49
C ARG A 52 -13.89 10.48 0.02
N LEU A 53 -13.51 11.47 0.83
CA LEU A 53 -13.65 11.43 2.27
C LEU A 53 -15.10 11.58 2.72
N ASP A 54 -15.94 12.30 1.95
CA ASP A 54 -17.37 12.54 2.21
C ASP A 54 -17.63 12.98 3.65
N LEU A 55 -17.01 14.13 4.02
CA LEU A 55 -17.06 14.64 5.38
C LEU A 55 -18.48 15.02 5.80
N GLN A 56 -18.80 14.67 7.03
CA GLN A 56 -20.06 15.07 7.67
C GLN A 56 -19.83 16.25 8.62
N PRO A 57 -20.87 17.08 8.89
CA PRO A 57 -20.76 18.13 9.89
C PRO A 57 -20.30 17.59 11.25
N ASP A 58 -19.50 18.40 11.96
CA ASP A 58 -18.91 18.11 13.27
C ASP A 58 -17.85 16.99 13.30
N GLU A 59 -17.58 16.31 12.19
CA GLU A 59 -16.46 15.35 12.14
C GLU A 59 -15.10 16.03 12.38
N ARG A 60 -14.28 15.41 13.19
CA ARG A 60 -12.96 15.90 13.59
C ARG A 60 -11.89 15.37 12.63
N VAL A 61 -11.27 16.26 11.86
CA VAL A 61 -10.38 15.91 10.75
C VAL A 61 -8.95 16.29 11.04
N LEU A 62 -8.03 15.31 10.94
CA LEU A 62 -6.58 15.51 11.07
C LEU A 62 -5.88 15.34 9.73
N LEU A 63 -5.02 16.28 9.38
CA LEU A 63 -4.08 16.13 8.27
C LEU A 63 -2.71 15.68 8.82
N VAL A 64 -2.05 14.73 8.15
CA VAL A 64 -0.70 14.26 8.50
C VAL A 64 0.16 14.33 7.25
N GLY A 65 1.20 15.15 7.24
CA GLY A 65 2.00 15.38 6.03
C GLY A 65 3.45 15.76 6.29
N LEU A 66 4.28 15.58 5.27
CA LEU A 66 5.66 16.00 5.25
C LEU A 66 5.76 17.42 4.69
N PRO A 67 6.36 18.39 5.42
CA PRO A 67 6.59 19.74 4.89
C PRO A 67 7.39 19.73 3.59
N GLY A 68 6.98 20.54 2.61
CA GLY A 68 7.68 20.68 1.34
C GLY A 68 6.76 20.72 0.13
N ARG A 69 6.93 19.78 -0.79
CA ARG A 69 6.27 19.78 -2.10
C ARG A 69 4.74 19.90 -2.06
N PHE A 70 4.09 19.31 -1.04
CA PHE A 70 2.64 19.29 -0.90
C PHE A 70 2.09 20.38 0.03
N ASP A 71 2.92 21.33 0.48
CA ASP A 71 2.45 22.46 1.33
C ASP A 71 1.28 23.23 0.70
N PRO A 72 1.23 23.49 -0.63
CA PRO A 72 0.09 24.18 -1.23
C PRO A 72 -1.24 23.43 -1.14
N LEU A 73 -1.22 22.12 -0.90
CA LEU A 73 -2.44 21.33 -0.72
C LEU A 73 -3.10 21.56 0.64
N MET A 74 -2.31 21.87 1.68
CA MET A 74 -2.82 21.97 3.06
C MET A 74 -3.90 23.01 3.26
N PRO A 75 -3.74 24.29 2.82
CA PRO A 75 -4.79 25.30 2.98
C PRO A 75 -6.07 24.92 2.23
N LEU A 76 -5.96 24.27 1.06
CA LEU A 76 -7.12 23.86 0.27
C LEU A 76 -7.92 22.75 0.98
N LEU A 77 -7.24 21.81 1.59
CA LEU A 77 -7.89 20.74 2.36
C LEU A 77 -8.56 21.30 3.62
N ARG A 78 -7.90 22.18 4.36
CA ARG A 78 -8.44 22.80 5.57
C ARG A 78 -9.67 23.65 5.28
N GLU A 79 -9.62 24.47 4.21
CA GLU A 79 -10.78 25.22 3.73
C GLU A 79 -11.95 24.29 3.38
N GLY A 80 -11.68 23.17 2.71
CA GLY A 80 -12.69 22.16 2.38
C GLY A 80 -13.27 21.46 3.61
N VAL A 81 -12.46 21.17 4.63
CA VAL A 81 -12.93 20.64 5.93
C VAL A 81 -13.89 21.60 6.60
N GLU A 82 -13.53 22.88 6.68
CA GLU A 82 -14.39 23.92 7.27
C GLU A 82 -15.67 24.13 6.45
N ALA A 83 -15.57 24.10 5.11
CA ALA A 83 -16.71 24.25 4.22
C ALA A 83 -17.73 23.09 4.35
N ALA A 84 -17.26 21.89 4.70
CA ALA A 84 -18.11 20.74 5.02
C ALA A 84 -18.79 20.83 6.40
N GLY A 85 -18.47 21.83 7.19
CA GLY A 85 -18.94 21.99 8.58
C GLY A 85 -18.22 21.06 9.56
N ALA A 86 -17.12 20.44 9.14
CA ALA A 86 -16.28 19.60 9.96
C ALA A 86 -15.27 20.43 10.79
N VAL A 87 -14.64 19.80 11.77
CA VAL A 87 -13.70 20.44 12.68
C VAL A 87 -12.28 20.19 12.21
N ASP A 88 -11.58 21.24 11.79
CA ASP A 88 -10.17 21.18 11.44
C ASP A 88 -9.28 21.04 12.69
N LEU A 89 -8.62 19.91 12.85
CA LEU A 89 -7.67 19.63 13.93
C LEU A 89 -6.25 20.09 13.58
N GLY A 90 -6.03 20.64 12.40
CA GLY A 90 -4.73 21.11 11.92
C GLY A 90 -3.94 20.04 11.18
N VAL A 91 -2.67 20.37 10.93
CA VAL A 91 -1.74 19.49 10.20
C VAL A 91 -0.64 19.02 11.15
N TRP A 92 -0.51 17.70 11.31
CA TRP A 92 0.65 17.10 11.98
C TRP A 92 1.79 16.95 10.99
N ALA A 93 2.92 17.62 11.25
CA ALA A 93 4.11 17.50 10.44
C ALA A 93 4.94 16.27 10.86
N VAL A 94 5.22 15.38 9.91
CA VAL A 94 6.08 14.20 10.14
C VAL A 94 7.57 14.50 9.98
N GLY A 95 7.93 15.77 9.79
CA GLY A 95 9.31 16.26 9.65
C GLY A 95 9.47 17.67 10.17
N ALA A 96 10.68 18.19 10.05
CA ALA A 96 11.00 19.57 10.42
C ALA A 96 10.58 20.56 9.32
N GLY A 97 10.47 21.84 9.69
CA GLY A 97 10.21 22.94 8.73
C GLY A 97 8.75 23.20 8.40
N ALA A 98 7.83 22.68 9.22
CA ALA A 98 6.39 22.95 9.04
C ALA A 98 6.08 24.44 9.08
N PRO A 99 5.19 24.95 8.18
CA PRO A 99 4.59 26.27 8.30
C PRO A 99 3.91 26.46 9.67
N GLY A 100 3.98 27.68 10.21
CA GLY A 100 3.45 27.96 11.56
C GLY A 100 1.94 27.81 11.68
N ASP A 101 1.21 27.99 10.60
CA ASP A 101 -0.24 27.86 10.50
C ASP A 101 -0.74 26.40 10.48
N TRP A 102 0.16 25.42 10.31
CA TRP A 102 -0.18 24.00 10.44
C TRP A 102 -0.58 23.62 11.86
N SER A 103 0.04 24.30 12.85
CA SER A 103 -0.10 23.94 14.26
C SER A 103 -1.40 24.48 14.86
N THR A 104 -2.12 23.60 15.56
CA THR A 104 -3.28 23.91 16.39
C THR A 104 -3.03 23.49 17.84
N ASP A 105 -3.98 23.74 18.73
CA ASP A 105 -3.91 23.22 20.11
C ASP A 105 -3.91 21.69 20.11
N PHE A 106 -4.66 21.06 19.20
CA PHE A 106 -4.73 19.62 19.08
C PHE A 106 -3.38 19.04 18.65
N THR A 107 -2.79 19.53 17.56
CA THR A 107 -1.50 19.02 17.10
C THR A 107 -0.37 19.27 18.09
N ARG A 108 -0.40 20.39 18.84
CA ARG A 108 0.56 20.63 19.92
C ARG A 108 0.44 19.64 21.05
N ALA A 109 -0.78 19.17 21.36
CA ALA A 109 -1.00 18.15 22.40
C ALA A 109 -0.40 16.78 22.03
N LEU A 110 -0.15 16.50 20.76
CA LEU A 110 0.48 15.25 20.29
C LEU A 110 2.00 15.23 20.49
N ILE A 111 2.63 16.40 20.71
CA ILE A 111 4.10 16.50 20.80
C ILE A 111 4.62 15.80 22.05
N GLY A 112 5.60 14.90 21.87
CA GLY A 112 6.28 14.21 22.95
C GLY A 112 5.47 13.13 23.66
N GLN A 113 4.31 12.78 23.13
CA GLN A 113 3.47 11.71 23.67
C GLN A 113 4.06 10.33 23.33
N ASP A 114 3.85 9.38 24.22
CA ASP A 114 4.11 7.97 23.94
C ASP A 114 2.99 7.35 23.08
N SER A 115 3.21 6.13 22.58
CA SER A 115 2.27 5.45 21.70
C SER A 115 0.86 5.30 22.29
N GLY A 116 0.75 5.00 23.59
CA GLY A 116 -0.56 4.83 24.24
C GLY A 116 -1.31 6.14 24.37
N ALA A 117 -0.61 7.21 24.75
CA ALA A 117 -1.18 8.54 24.82
C ALA A 117 -1.60 9.07 23.43
N LEU A 118 -0.81 8.79 22.38
CA LEU A 118 -1.17 9.11 21.00
C LEU A 118 -2.47 8.41 20.58
N VAL A 119 -2.59 7.10 20.82
CA VAL A 119 -3.83 6.35 20.52
C VAL A 119 -5.02 6.95 21.28
N GLY A 120 -4.84 7.31 22.57
CA GLY A 120 -5.87 7.96 23.36
C GLY A 120 -6.35 9.30 22.77
N LEU A 121 -5.42 10.16 22.37
CA LEU A 121 -5.74 11.47 21.78
C LEU A 121 -6.36 11.33 20.37
N LEU A 122 -5.85 10.40 19.56
CA LEU A 122 -6.32 10.18 18.20
C LEU A 122 -7.65 9.41 18.13
N SER A 123 -8.09 8.82 19.25
CA SER A 123 -9.36 8.10 19.30
C SER A 123 -10.59 8.97 19.08
N ASP A 124 -10.44 10.30 19.19
CA ASP A 124 -11.47 11.30 18.91
C ASP A 124 -11.35 11.88 17.48
N VAL A 125 -10.49 11.33 16.62
CA VAL A 125 -10.37 11.73 15.21
C VAL A 125 -11.31 10.87 14.39
N ASP A 126 -12.28 11.49 13.73
CA ASP A 126 -13.27 10.80 12.90
C ASP A 126 -12.70 10.48 11.52
N ALA A 127 -11.92 11.40 10.96
CA ALA A 127 -11.29 11.21 9.67
C ALA A 127 -9.86 11.76 9.65
N ALA A 128 -8.95 11.11 8.95
CA ALA A 128 -7.61 11.65 8.72
C ALA A 128 -7.15 11.48 7.28
N LEU A 129 -6.32 12.42 6.83
CA LEU A 129 -5.64 12.35 5.54
C LEU A 129 -4.14 12.11 5.80
N MET A 130 -3.66 10.92 5.46
CA MET A 130 -2.24 10.58 5.48
C MET A 130 -1.65 10.99 4.13
N LEU A 131 -1.01 12.15 4.10
CA LEU A 131 -0.54 12.84 2.89
C LEU A 131 0.87 12.36 2.49
N PRO A 132 1.34 12.69 1.28
CA PRO A 132 2.65 12.25 0.81
C PRO A 132 3.78 12.54 1.80
N GLY A 133 4.62 11.51 2.01
CA GLY A 133 5.70 11.53 3.00
C GLY A 133 5.32 10.97 4.38
N ALA A 134 4.02 10.91 4.72
CA ALA A 134 3.56 10.19 5.91
C ALA A 134 3.57 8.67 5.66
N ASN A 135 4.05 7.90 6.62
CA ASN A 135 4.09 6.43 6.55
C ASN A 135 4.00 5.80 7.95
N THR A 136 3.85 4.49 7.99
CA THR A 136 3.68 3.71 9.22
C THR A 136 4.85 3.77 10.20
N GLY A 137 6.03 4.23 9.78
CA GLY A 137 7.18 4.48 10.65
C GLY A 137 7.02 5.74 11.52
N HIS A 138 6.07 6.61 11.21
CA HIS A 138 5.80 7.81 12.00
C HIS A 138 4.81 7.50 13.13
N ALA A 139 5.12 7.92 14.35
CA ALA A 139 4.37 7.56 15.54
C ALA A 139 2.87 7.91 15.47
N VAL A 140 2.52 9.10 14.95
CA VAL A 140 1.12 9.53 14.79
C VAL A 140 0.40 8.65 13.76
N TYR A 141 1.06 8.30 12.65
CA TYR A 141 0.50 7.40 11.67
C TYR A 141 0.22 6.01 12.26
N ALA A 142 1.23 5.42 12.93
CA ALA A 142 1.09 4.11 13.57
C ALA A 142 -0.01 4.09 14.65
N ALA A 143 -0.12 5.17 15.42
CA ALA A 143 -1.17 5.32 16.42
C ALA A 143 -2.55 5.44 15.78
N MET A 144 -2.68 6.18 14.65
CA MET A 144 -3.95 6.24 13.93
C MET A 144 -4.35 4.88 13.36
N GLN A 145 -3.41 4.09 12.83
CA GLN A 145 -3.71 2.71 12.42
C GLN A 145 -4.21 1.85 13.59
N GLN A 146 -3.71 2.09 14.81
CA GLN A 146 -4.24 1.39 15.99
C GLN A 146 -5.68 1.81 16.29
N VAL A 147 -6.02 3.08 16.15
CA VAL A 147 -7.40 3.60 16.28
C VAL A 147 -8.32 2.92 15.25
N LEU A 148 -7.86 2.77 14.00
CA LEU A 148 -8.63 2.05 12.96
C LEU A 148 -8.85 0.58 13.30
N ARG A 149 -7.85 -0.12 13.90
CA ARG A 149 -7.97 -1.51 14.38
C ARG A 149 -8.97 -1.66 15.53
N GLU A 150 -9.25 -0.57 16.24
CA GLU A 150 -10.25 -0.50 17.30
C GLU A 150 -11.64 -0.08 16.77
N ASP A 151 -11.86 -0.20 15.47
CA ASP A 151 -13.10 0.14 14.76
C ASP A 151 -13.52 1.60 14.89
N ARG A 152 -12.55 2.52 15.05
CA ARG A 152 -12.77 3.96 15.16
C ARG A 152 -12.06 4.71 14.04
N GLY A 153 -12.65 5.82 13.64
CA GLY A 153 -12.12 6.69 12.59
C GLY A 153 -12.01 6.03 11.22
N ARG A 154 -11.53 6.79 10.27
CA ARG A 154 -11.22 6.36 8.90
C ARG A 154 -10.12 7.23 8.30
N THR A 155 -9.41 6.72 7.31
CA THR A 155 -8.35 7.48 6.66
C THR A 155 -8.35 7.33 5.15
N ILE A 156 -7.93 8.40 4.47
CA ILE A 156 -7.35 8.28 3.14
C ILE A 156 -5.83 8.23 3.29
N HIS A 157 -5.22 7.17 2.77
CA HIS A 157 -3.80 7.10 2.57
C HIS A 157 -3.48 7.57 1.15
N PHE A 158 -3.10 8.84 1.04
CA PHE A 158 -2.82 9.48 -0.22
C PHE A 158 -1.34 9.37 -0.54
N HIS A 159 -1.00 8.45 -1.40
CA HIS A 159 0.37 8.25 -1.85
C HIS A 159 0.68 9.03 -3.13
N TRP A 160 1.89 9.59 -3.19
CA TRP A 160 2.44 10.15 -4.41
C TRP A 160 3.75 9.45 -4.76
N LEU A 161 3.68 8.14 -4.85
CA LEU A 161 4.79 7.23 -5.12
C LEU A 161 4.25 5.93 -5.70
N GLY A 162 5.00 4.83 -5.64
CA GLY A 162 4.48 3.53 -6.11
C GLY A 162 4.57 3.35 -7.63
N ALA A 163 5.39 4.13 -8.33
CA ALA A 163 5.77 3.85 -9.71
C ALA A 163 6.93 2.86 -9.74
N TYR A 164 6.85 1.84 -10.63
CA TYR A 164 7.88 0.81 -10.74
C TYR A 164 8.27 0.57 -12.19
N ASN A 165 9.52 0.20 -12.40
CA ASN A 165 9.96 -0.43 -13.63
C ASN A 165 9.39 -1.84 -13.75
N LEU A 166 9.40 -2.43 -14.95
CA LEU A 166 8.85 -3.79 -15.16
C LEU A 166 9.61 -4.88 -14.38
N ASP A 167 10.81 -4.59 -13.90
CA ASP A 167 11.59 -5.49 -13.02
C ASP A 167 11.29 -5.30 -11.53
N GLY A 168 10.30 -4.48 -11.19
CA GLY A 168 9.89 -4.21 -9.81
C GLY A 168 10.78 -3.22 -9.05
N THR A 169 11.79 -2.63 -9.68
CA THR A 169 12.56 -1.55 -9.07
C THR A 169 11.77 -0.25 -9.06
N LEU A 170 11.97 0.59 -8.03
CA LEU A 170 11.32 1.88 -7.94
C LEU A 170 11.69 2.79 -9.12
N ARG A 171 10.72 3.54 -9.58
CA ARG A 171 10.86 4.59 -10.56
C ARG A 171 10.72 5.95 -9.87
N ASP A 172 11.53 6.92 -10.28
CA ASP A 172 11.42 8.28 -9.80
C ASP A 172 10.07 8.91 -10.18
N ILE A 173 9.56 9.75 -9.30
CA ILE A 173 8.37 10.58 -9.58
C ILE A 173 8.83 11.86 -10.23
N ASP A 174 8.77 11.90 -11.54
CA ASP A 174 9.06 13.04 -12.41
C ASP A 174 7.77 13.78 -12.82
N GLU A 175 7.90 14.84 -13.59
CA GLU A 175 6.78 15.64 -14.09
C GLU A 175 5.78 14.80 -14.90
N MET A 176 6.26 13.81 -15.64
CA MET A 176 5.39 12.91 -16.42
C MET A 176 4.52 12.04 -15.50
N VAL A 177 5.09 11.53 -14.39
CA VAL A 177 4.34 10.77 -13.38
C VAL A 177 3.38 11.68 -12.62
N ASP A 178 3.77 12.92 -12.32
CA ASP A 178 2.89 13.90 -11.68
C ASP A 178 1.63 14.17 -12.50
N ASP A 179 1.80 14.51 -13.77
CA ASP A 179 0.70 14.76 -14.71
C ASP A 179 -0.19 13.52 -14.87
N PHE A 180 0.45 12.36 -14.86
CA PHE A 180 -0.25 11.09 -14.94
C PHE A 180 -1.13 10.86 -13.71
N TYR A 181 -0.58 11.04 -12.49
CA TYR A 181 -1.34 10.82 -11.25
C TYR A 181 -2.46 11.84 -11.04
N VAL A 182 -2.24 13.11 -11.39
CA VAL A 182 -3.30 14.13 -11.37
C VAL A 182 -4.49 13.71 -12.23
N ARG A 183 -4.22 13.29 -13.49
CA ARG A 183 -5.27 12.80 -14.39
C ARG A 183 -5.97 11.56 -13.87
N VAL A 184 -5.22 10.60 -13.33
CA VAL A 184 -5.83 9.39 -12.75
C VAL A 184 -6.77 9.75 -11.61
N LEU A 185 -6.37 10.63 -10.71
CA LEU A 185 -7.23 11.07 -9.60
C LEU A 185 -8.50 11.76 -10.11
N ALA A 186 -8.37 12.67 -11.08
CA ALA A 186 -9.48 13.48 -11.56
C ALA A 186 -10.45 12.70 -12.45
N ASP A 187 -9.93 11.82 -13.31
CA ASP A 187 -10.67 11.20 -14.41
C ASP A 187 -11.14 9.77 -14.09
N THR A 188 -10.77 9.19 -12.94
CA THR A 188 -11.24 7.87 -12.55
C THR A 188 -12.75 7.84 -12.36
N ASP A 189 -13.42 6.96 -13.07
CA ASP A 189 -14.82 6.60 -12.82
C ASP A 189 -14.88 5.67 -11.60
N TYR A 190 -15.00 6.28 -10.42
CA TYR A 190 -15.00 5.58 -9.13
C TYR A 190 -16.22 4.66 -8.96
N GLU A 191 -17.36 4.98 -9.58
CA GLU A 191 -18.56 4.15 -9.51
C GLU A 191 -18.38 2.87 -10.34
N ALA A 192 -17.92 3.00 -11.57
CA ALA A 192 -17.61 1.85 -12.42
C ALA A 192 -16.48 0.99 -11.82
N LEU A 193 -15.45 1.62 -11.22
CA LEU A 193 -14.37 0.93 -10.54
C LEU A 193 -14.89 0.09 -9.37
N ALA A 194 -15.70 0.68 -8.50
CA ALA A 194 -16.28 0.00 -7.35
C ALA A 194 -17.17 -1.17 -7.78
N ALA A 195 -18.02 -0.96 -8.82
CA ALA A 195 -18.88 -2.01 -9.35
C ALA A 195 -18.08 -3.20 -9.90
N ALA A 196 -17.00 -2.95 -10.63
CA ALA A 196 -16.12 -4.01 -11.16
C ALA A 196 -15.44 -4.81 -10.05
N GLN A 197 -14.95 -4.13 -9.00
CA GLN A 197 -14.32 -4.76 -7.84
C GLN A 197 -15.31 -5.62 -7.05
N VAL A 198 -16.54 -5.15 -6.84
CA VAL A 198 -17.61 -5.92 -6.20
C VAL A 198 -17.98 -7.16 -7.03
N ALA A 199 -18.10 -7.02 -8.34
CA ALA A 199 -18.41 -8.15 -9.24
C ALA A 199 -17.34 -9.24 -9.15
N PHE A 200 -16.06 -8.86 -9.13
CA PHE A 200 -14.97 -9.81 -9.00
C PHE A 200 -14.90 -10.44 -7.61
N GLU A 201 -15.12 -9.68 -6.54
CA GLU A 201 -15.24 -10.25 -5.18
C GLU A 201 -16.32 -11.34 -5.14
N HIS A 202 -17.50 -11.05 -5.67
CA HIS A 202 -18.60 -12.03 -5.71
C HIS A 202 -18.21 -13.29 -6.49
N ALA A 203 -17.52 -13.16 -7.62
CA ALA A 203 -17.07 -14.30 -8.40
C ALA A 203 -16.07 -15.18 -7.65
N MET A 204 -15.18 -14.58 -6.85
CA MET A 204 -14.20 -15.34 -6.06
C MET A 204 -14.81 -16.08 -4.88
N ARG A 205 -16.00 -15.67 -4.38
CA ARG A 205 -16.63 -16.30 -3.21
C ARG A 205 -17.05 -17.74 -3.50
N GLY A 206 -16.44 -18.68 -2.78
CA GLY A 206 -16.69 -20.10 -2.93
C GLY A 206 -16.13 -20.74 -4.19
N ALA A 207 -15.27 -20.03 -4.91
CA ALA A 207 -14.64 -20.44 -6.16
C ALA A 207 -13.12 -20.58 -6.02
N THR A 208 -12.51 -21.32 -6.93
CA THR A 208 -11.05 -21.40 -7.06
C THR A 208 -10.55 -20.35 -8.03
N VAL A 209 -9.66 -19.48 -7.54
CA VAL A 209 -8.91 -18.53 -8.36
C VAL A 209 -7.64 -19.22 -8.83
N ARG A 210 -7.34 -19.11 -10.15
CA ARG A 210 -6.09 -19.60 -10.73
C ARG A 210 -5.41 -18.48 -11.50
N VAL A 211 -4.11 -18.35 -11.28
CA VAL A 211 -3.25 -17.38 -11.98
C VAL A 211 -2.21 -18.15 -12.78
N THR A 212 -2.11 -17.85 -14.07
CA THR A 212 -1.11 -18.42 -14.96
C THR A 212 -0.35 -17.34 -15.73
N THR A 213 0.89 -17.62 -16.13
CA THR A 213 1.68 -16.77 -17.04
C THR A 213 2.37 -17.62 -18.11
N SER A 214 2.79 -16.98 -19.20
CA SER A 214 3.57 -17.63 -20.26
C SER A 214 4.93 -18.12 -19.77
N ALA A 215 5.47 -17.54 -18.68
CA ALA A 215 6.73 -17.94 -18.06
C ALA A 215 6.62 -19.22 -17.24
N GLY A 216 5.42 -19.72 -16.95
CA GLY A 216 5.19 -20.97 -16.24
C GLY A 216 4.61 -20.83 -14.83
N THR A 217 4.19 -19.62 -14.41
CA THR A 217 3.34 -19.48 -13.21
C THR A 217 2.07 -20.29 -13.42
N ASP A 218 1.71 -21.10 -12.44
CA ASP A 218 0.44 -21.82 -12.34
C ASP A 218 0.15 -22.07 -10.87
N ILE A 219 -0.63 -21.15 -10.27
CA ILE A 219 -0.96 -21.18 -8.86
C ILE A 219 -2.45 -21.01 -8.68
N SER A 220 -3.03 -21.74 -7.73
CA SER A 220 -4.45 -21.68 -7.40
C SER A 220 -4.66 -21.50 -5.91
N PHE A 221 -5.79 -20.90 -5.55
CA PHE A 221 -6.18 -20.65 -4.18
C PHE A 221 -7.69 -20.36 -4.07
N GLU A 222 -8.17 -20.38 -2.84
CA GLU A 222 -9.53 -19.98 -2.45
C GLU A 222 -9.45 -18.84 -1.43
N ILE A 223 -10.47 -17.99 -1.41
CA ILE A 223 -10.53 -16.87 -0.46
C ILE A 223 -11.51 -17.12 0.70
N GLY A 224 -12.45 -18.06 0.56
CA GLY A 224 -13.48 -18.33 1.55
C GLY A 224 -14.20 -17.05 2.01
N ASP A 225 -14.28 -16.85 3.33
CA ASP A 225 -14.87 -15.66 3.95
C ASP A 225 -13.84 -14.56 4.28
N ARG A 226 -12.61 -14.65 3.75
CA ARG A 226 -11.58 -13.62 3.96
C ARG A 226 -12.10 -12.24 3.55
N PRO A 227 -11.77 -11.18 4.31
CA PRO A 227 -12.03 -9.82 3.87
C PRO A 227 -11.37 -9.57 2.51
N VAL A 228 -12.11 -8.98 1.59
CA VAL A 228 -11.56 -8.48 0.32
C VAL A 228 -11.56 -6.97 0.40
N THR A 229 -10.37 -6.40 0.46
CA THR A 229 -10.19 -4.97 0.46
C THR A 229 -10.38 -4.44 -0.95
N LYS A 230 -11.23 -3.44 -1.07
CA LYS A 230 -11.48 -2.74 -2.33
C LYS A 230 -10.90 -1.33 -2.22
N GLN A 231 -9.88 -1.06 -3.01
CA GLN A 231 -9.34 0.30 -3.18
C GLN A 231 -10.12 0.99 -4.30
N ASP A 232 -11.36 1.33 -3.98
CA ASP A 232 -12.35 1.95 -4.88
C ASP A 232 -12.46 3.46 -4.69
N GLY A 233 -11.69 4.01 -3.74
CA GLY A 233 -11.66 5.43 -3.42
C GLY A 233 -12.79 5.90 -2.51
N ASP A 234 -13.67 5.03 -2.03
CA ASP A 234 -14.71 5.39 -1.06
C ASP A 234 -14.16 5.33 0.37
N ALA A 235 -13.87 6.50 0.94
CA ALA A 235 -13.44 6.66 2.32
C ALA A 235 -14.52 7.32 3.20
N SER A 236 -15.79 7.18 2.83
CA SER A 236 -16.92 7.72 3.58
C SER A 236 -17.10 7.06 4.96
N ALA A 237 -17.83 7.74 5.84
CA ALA A 237 -18.24 7.17 7.13
C ALA A 237 -19.09 5.90 6.97
N ALA A 238 -19.92 5.84 5.92
CA ALA A 238 -20.73 4.67 5.59
C ALA A 238 -19.84 3.47 5.26
N ARG A 239 -18.78 3.65 4.45
CA ARG A 239 -17.80 2.61 4.13
C ARG A 239 -17.07 2.15 5.39
N ALA A 240 -16.59 3.05 6.23
CA ALA A 240 -15.90 2.73 7.47
C ALA A 240 -16.80 1.94 8.43
N GLY A 241 -18.09 2.23 8.46
CA GLY A 241 -19.08 1.49 9.25
C GLY A 241 -19.27 0.03 8.84
N MET A 242 -18.87 -0.34 7.61
CA MET A 242 -18.85 -1.72 7.13
C MET A 242 -17.49 -2.41 7.34
N GLY A 243 -16.49 -1.66 7.82
CA GLY A 243 -15.10 -2.10 7.93
C GLY A 243 -14.96 -3.44 8.63
N ARG A 244 -14.26 -4.38 7.98
CA ARG A 244 -14.03 -5.75 8.44
C ARG A 244 -12.59 -5.98 8.88
N ASN A 245 -11.72 -5.06 8.54
CA ASN A 245 -10.31 -5.04 8.92
C ASN A 245 -9.76 -3.61 8.83
N LEU A 246 -8.50 -3.41 9.24
CA LEU A 246 -7.81 -2.13 9.17
C LEU A 246 -7.97 -1.45 7.80
N ILE A 247 -7.74 -2.21 6.75
CA ILE A 247 -7.60 -1.66 5.41
C ILE A 247 -8.95 -1.28 4.77
N ASP A 248 -10.08 -1.75 5.30
CA ASP A 248 -11.41 -1.26 4.91
C ASP A 248 -11.68 0.16 5.43
N ARG A 249 -10.93 0.60 6.45
CA ARG A 249 -10.97 1.94 7.03
C ARG A 249 -9.84 2.84 6.54
N GLU A 250 -8.84 2.28 5.87
CA GLU A 250 -7.69 2.97 5.29
C GLU A 250 -7.72 2.82 3.77
N VAL A 251 -8.33 3.78 3.10
CA VAL A 251 -8.51 3.75 1.65
C VAL A 251 -7.35 4.45 0.97
N GLU A 252 -6.75 3.79 0.00
CA GLU A 252 -5.63 4.34 -0.77
C GLU A 252 -6.11 5.14 -1.99
N LEU A 253 -5.46 6.25 -2.27
CA LEU A 253 -5.59 7.03 -3.49
C LEU A 253 -4.21 7.30 -4.10
N PRO A 254 -4.10 7.15 -5.44
CA PRO A 254 -5.07 6.74 -6.47
C PRO A 254 -5.69 5.37 -6.25
N ALA A 255 -6.99 5.23 -6.54
CA ALA A 255 -7.77 4.00 -6.37
C ALA A 255 -7.55 3.03 -7.54
N GLY A 256 -7.71 1.71 -7.32
CA GLY A 256 -7.63 0.83 -8.48
C GLY A 256 -7.64 -0.67 -8.25
N ALA A 257 -7.34 -1.19 -7.08
CA ALA A 257 -7.17 -2.63 -6.91
C ALA A 257 -8.08 -3.25 -5.86
N ILE A 258 -8.27 -4.55 -5.98
CA ILE A 258 -8.65 -5.38 -4.84
C ILE A 258 -7.42 -6.04 -4.25
N ARG A 259 -7.50 -6.38 -2.95
CA ARG A 259 -6.47 -7.13 -2.23
C ARG A 259 -7.12 -8.16 -1.32
N VAL A 260 -6.55 -9.36 -1.26
CA VAL A 260 -7.04 -10.43 -0.39
C VAL A 260 -5.91 -11.36 0.03
N ALA A 261 -5.90 -11.76 1.29
CA ALA A 261 -5.11 -12.90 1.74
C ALA A 261 -5.90 -14.18 1.44
N PRO A 262 -5.42 -15.07 0.55
CA PRO A 262 -6.06 -16.37 0.37
C PRO A 262 -6.11 -17.18 1.66
N ILE A 263 -7.00 -18.16 1.73
CA ILE A 263 -6.93 -19.21 2.76
C ILE A 263 -5.60 -19.93 2.60
N GLU A 264 -4.71 -19.81 3.56
CA GLU A 264 -3.32 -20.28 3.47
C GLU A 264 -3.26 -21.75 3.02
N GLY A 265 -4.08 -22.60 3.64
CA GLY A 265 -4.13 -24.04 3.32
C GLY A 265 -4.62 -24.37 1.91
N SER A 266 -5.23 -23.45 1.19
CA SER A 266 -5.73 -23.63 -0.18
C SER A 266 -4.69 -23.28 -1.26
N VAL A 267 -3.67 -22.50 -0.90
CA VAL A 267 -2.68 -22.03 -1.89
C VAL A 267 -1.75 -23.15 -2.30
N ALA A 268 -1.75 -23.50 -3.58
CA ALA A 268 -0.87 -24.53 -4.15
C ALA A 268 -0.51 -24.21 -5.60
N GLY A 269 0.72 -24.57 -5.97
CA GLY A 269 1.20 -24.40 -7.33
C GLY A 269 2.59 -23.79 -7.41
N THR A 270 2.89 -23.20 -8.54
CA THR A 270 4.21 -22.65 -8.87
C THR A 270 4.07 -21.19 -9.27
N VAL A 271 4.98 -20.36 -8.78
CA VAL A 271 5.12 -18.96 -9.23
C VAL A 271 6.50 -18.80 -9.86
N VAL A 272 6.52 -18.42 -11.13
CA VAL A 272 7.73 -18.02 -11.85
C VAL A 272 7.76 -16.50 -11.90
N PHE A 273 8.69 -15.90 -11.18
CA PHE A 273 8.77 -14.45 -11.04
C PHE A 273 9.41 -13.81 -12.28
N PRO A 274 8.93 -12.63 -12.70
CA PRO A 274 9.66 -11.81 -13.66
C PRO A 274 11.08 -11.51 -13.15
N PRO A 275 12.02 -11.19 -14.04
CA PRO A 275 13.35 -10.73 -13.62
C PRO A 275 13.21 -9.57 -12.63
N SER A 276 13.78 -9.73 -11.43
CA SER A 276 13.63 -8.77 -10.32
C SER A 276 14.89 -8.78 -9.46
N VAL A 277 15.01 -7.82 -8.56
CA VAL A 277 16.14 -7.74 -7.63
C VAL A 277 15.72 -8.36 -6.30
N TRP A 278 16.52 -9.29 -5.78
CA TRP A 278 16.37 -9.92 -4.48
C TRP A 278 17.66 -9.72 -3.68
N GLY A 279 17.52 -9.16 -2.47
CA GLY A 279 18.69 -8.61 -1.82
C GLY A 279 19.34 -7.56 -2.72
N GLU A 280 20.58 -7.78 -3.12
CA GLU A 280 21.31 -6.89 -4.05
C GLU A 280 21.53 -7.53 -5.44
N GLU A 281 20.95 -8.71 -5.69
CA GLU A 281 21.17 -9.45 -6.93
C GLU A 281 19.93 -9.51 -7.82
N ARG A 282 20.15 -9.39 -9.13
CA ARG A 282 19.12 -9.66 -10.13
C ARG A 282 18.88 -11.15 -10.26
N THR A 283 17.63 -11.57 -10.10
CA THR A 283 17.19 -12.94 -10.33
C THR A 283 16.64 -13.13 -11.74
N GLU A 284 16.80 -14.33 -12.28
CA GLU A 284 16.25 -14.74 -13.57
C GLU A 284 15.59 -16.11 -13.42
N ASN A 285 14.35 -16.22 -13.93
CA ASN A 285 13.52 -17.42 -13.84
C ASN A 285 13.42 -17.96 -12.39
N LEU A 286 13.32 -17.06 -11.43
CA LEU A 286 13.10 -17.45 -10.04
C LEU A 286 11.74 -18.15 -9.94
N THR A 287 11.77 -19.39 -9.50
CA THR A 287 10.62 -20.26 -9.40
C THR A 287 10.43 -20.69 -7.96
N LEU A 288 9.29 -20.36 -7.37
CA LEU A 288 8.89 -20.84 -6.06
C LEU A 288 7.71 -21.78 -6.19
N ARG A 289 7.79 -22.95 -5.55
CA ARG A 289 6.68 -23.88 -5.45
C ARG A 289 6.04 -23.78 -4.06
N PHE A 290 4.72 -23.70 -4.03
CA PHE A 290 3.93 -23.59 -2.81
C PHE A 290 3.07 -24.84 -2.61
N GLU A 291 3.01 -25.29 -1.34
CA GLU A 291 2.07 -26.27 -0.85
C GLU A 291 1.43 -25.73 0.42
N ARG A 292 0.12 -25.66 0.45
CA ARG A 292 -0.67 -25.11 1.58
C ARG A 292 -0.16 -23.74 2.03
N GLY A 293 0.14 -22.87 1.06
CA GLY A 293 0.56 -21.49 1.30
C GLY A 293 2.02 -21.32 1.72
N VAL A 294 2.77 -22.38 1.86
CA VAL A 294 4.19 -22.34 2.27
C VAL A 294 5.09 -22.74 1.11
N MET A 295 6.14 -21.99 0.89
CA MET A 295 7.19 -22.31 -0.08
C MET A 295 7.90 -23.62 0.31
N VAL A 296 7.92 -24.60 -0.61
CA VAL A 296 8.56 -25.90 -0.42
C VAL A 296 9.80 -26.09 -1.28
N SER A 297 9.96 -25.33 -2.37
CA SER A 297 11.17 -25.30 -3.17
C SER A 297 11.40 -23.93 -3.81
N LEU A 298 12.68 -23.63 -4.06
CA LEU A 298 13.15 -22.44 -4.76
C LEU A 298 14.20 -22.87 -5.78
N GLU A 299 14.02 -22.43 -7.02
CA GLU A 299 14.99 -22.60 -8.11
C GLU A 299 15.10 -21.28 -8.88
N ALA A 300 16.26 -20.99 -9.45
CA ALA A 300 16.47 -19.87 -10.36
C ALA A 300 17.59 -20.16 -11.34
N ALA A 301 17.52 -19.58 -12.53
CA ALA A 301 18.64 -19.61 -13.46
C ALA A 301 19.81 -18.73 -12.97
N ARG A 302 19.47 -17.65 -12.21
CA ARG A 302 20.42 -16.74 -11.59
C ARG A 302 19.84 -16.17 -10.29
N GLY A 303 20.71 -15.89 -9.30
CA GLY A 303 20.36 -15.19 -8.06
C GLY A 303 19.57 -16.03 -7.06
N ALA A 304 19.60 -17.38 -7.17
CA ALA A 304 18.90 -18.27 -6.25
C ALA A 304 19.34 -18.09 -4.79
N GLU A 305 20.66 -17.92 -4.55
CA GLU A 305 21.20 -17.75 -3.21
C GLU A 305 20.74 -16.45 -2.56
N ALA A 306 20.72 -15.34 -3.31
CA ALA A 306 20.25 -14.05 -2.80
C ALA A 306 18.77 -14.09 -2.44
N ALA A 307 17.93 -14.68 -3.31
CA ALA A 307 16.51 -14.85 -3.04
C ALA A 307 16.26 -15.73 -1.81
N LEU A 308 16.99 -16.85 -1.69
CA LEU A 308 16.87 -17.73 -0.53
C LEU A 308 17.30 -17.01 0.76
N ALA A 309 18.40 -16.27 0.72
CA ALA A 309 18.89 -15.53 1.88
C ALA A 309 17.89 -14.47 2.36
N GLU A 310 17.25 -13.73 1.45
CA GLU A 310 16.21 -12.76 1.80
C GLU A 310 15.00 -13.45 2.45
N ILE A 311 14.53 -14.55 1.86
CA ILE A 311 13.39 -15.33 2.37
C ILE A 311 13.71 -15.93 3.75
N GLU A 312 14.92 -16.50 3.94
CA GLU A 312 15.32 -17.07 5.21
C GLU A 312 15.50 -16.03 6.31
N ALA A 313 16.00 -14.82 5.97
CA ALA A 313 16.12 -13.72 6.89
C ALA A 313 14.75 -13.25 7.41
N ALA A 314 13.70 -13.39 6.61
CA ALA A 314 12.32 -13.07 6.98
C ALA A 314 11.59 -14.21 7.75
N GLY A 315 12.25 -15.36 7.94
CA GLY A 315 11.71 -16.49 8.68
C GLY A 315 10.47 -17.11 8.03
N ASP A 316 9.46 -17.45 8.84
CA ASP A 316 8.23 -18.09 8.34
C ASP A 316 7.44 -17.17 7.40
N ALA A 317 7.45 -15.87 7.65
CA ALA A 317 6.81 -14.88 6.78
C ALA A 317 7.44 -14.89 5.37
N GLY A 318 8.76 -14.98 5.25
CA GLY A 318 9.44 -15.05 3.96
C GLY A 318 9.00 -16.22 3.09
N LYS A 319 8.59 -17.33 3.70
CA LYS A 319 8.14 -18.56 3.01
C LYS A 319 6.62 -18.58 2.75
N ALA A 320 5.87 -17.65 3.29
CA ALA A 320 4.42 -17.64 3.19
C ALA A 320 3.94 -16.87 1.97
N PHE A 321 2.96 -17.45 1.25
CA PHE A 321 2.19 -16.70 0.27
C PHE A 321 1.27 -15.74 1.01
N ARG A 322 1.43 -14.45 0.74
CA ARG A 322 0.76 -13.39 1.47
C ARG A 322 -0.57 -12.98 0.86
N GLU A 323 -0.53 -12.59 -0.42
CA GLU A 323 -1.59 -11.80 -1.02
C GLU A 323 -1.72 -12.07 -2.51
N PHE A 324 -2.98 -12.06 -2.96
CA PHE A 324 -3.35 -11.81 -4.35
C PHE A 324 -3.97 -10.40 -4.42
N ALA A 325 -3.48 -9.60 -5.37
CA ALA A 325 -4.12 -8.35 -5.73
C ALA A 325 -4.32 -8.29 -7.25
N LEU A 326 -5.42 -7.66 -7.66
CA LEU A 326 -5.74 -7.43 -9.05
C LEU A 326 -6.14 -5.97 -9.26
N GLY A 327 -5.49 -5.32 -10.23
CA GLY A 327 -5.79 -3.96 -10.65
C GLY A 327 -6.99 -3.90 -11.59
N PHE A 328 -7.81 -2.87 -11.39
CA PHE A 328 -9.05 -2.61 -12.13
C PHE A 328 -9.08 -1.23 -12.77
N ASN A 329 -8.26 -0.26 -12.33
CA ASN A 329 -8.33 1.10 -12.86
C ASN A 329 -7.72 1.15 -14.28
N PRO A 330 -8.51 1.45 -15.32
CA PRO A 330 -8.02 1.49 -16.70
C PRO A 330 -7.02 2.63 -16.93
N LEU A 331 -7.10 3.71 -16.15
CA LEU A 331 -6.18 4.84 -16.26
C LEU A 331 -4.80 4.53 -15.65
N LEU A 332 -4.71 3.55 -14.75
CA LEU A 332 -3.46 3.04 -14.19
C LEU A 332 -2.91 1.82 -14.97
N ALA A 333 -3.53 1.42 -16.06
CA ALA A 333 -3.03 0.29 -16.86
C ALA A 333 -1.61 0.56 -17.37
N ILE A 334 -0.87 -0.53 -17.62
CA ILE A 334 0.49 -0.44 -18.19
C ILE A 334 0.44 0.37 -19.50
N PRO A 335 1.24 1.44 -19.65
CA PRO A 335 1.28 2.22 -20.87
C PRO A 335 1.54 1.34 -22.09
N THR A 336 0.73 1.50 -23.13
CA THR A 336 0.86 0.76 -24.41
C THR A 336 1.71 1.48 -25.44
N SER A 337 2.00 2.75 -25.21
CA SER A 337 2.87 3.60 -26.03
C SER A 337 3.94 4.28 -25.17
N GLY A 338 5.12 4.49 -25.73
CA GLY A 338 6.24 5.03 -25.00
C GLY A 338 6.92 4.01 -24.08
N GLU A 339 7.49 4.48 -23.00
CA GLU A 339 8.13 3.63 -22.01
C GLU A 339 7.08 2.86 -21.19
N ARG A 340 7.30 1.56 -21.01
CA ARG A 340 6.41 0.70 -20.21
C ARG A 340 6.90 0.68 -18.76
N TRP A 341 5.99 0.96 -17.85
CA TRP A 341 6.22 0.94 -16.41
C TRP A 341 4.94 0.53 -15.67
N ILE A 342 5.04 0.24 -14.40
CA ILE A 342 3.93 -0.20 -13.55
C ILE A 342 3.47 1.00 -12.73
N PRO A 343 2.34 1.63 -13.08
CA PRO A 343 1.79 2.73 -12.30
C PRO A 343 1.28 2.26 -10.94
N TYR A 344 1.40 3.11 -9.98
CA TYR A 344 0.80 3.09 -8.66
C TYR A 344 0.54 1.68 -8.09
N TYR A 345 1.58 1.07 -7.54
CA TYR A 345 1.52 -0.24 -6.87
C TYR A 345 0.87 -1.37 -7.70
N GLY A 346 0.79 -1.21 -9.03
CA GLY A 346 0.15 -2.20 -9.89
C GLY A 346 -1.38 -2.21 -9.80
N TYR A 347 -2.01 -1.08 -9.48
CA TYR A 347 -3.48 -0.95 -9.39
C TYR A 347 -4.17 -0.80 -10.75
N GLY A 348 -3.38 -0.81 -11.83
CA GLY A 348 -3.87 -0.73 -13.21
C GLY A 348 -4.58 -1.98 -13.67
N ALA A 349 -5.62 -1.80 -14.52
CA ALA A 349 -6.45 -2.87 -15.05
C ALA A 349 -5.61 -4.01 -15.66
N GLY A 350 -5.80 -5.22 -15.14
CA GLY A 350 -5.13 -6.44 -15.58
C GLY A 350 -3.76 -6.72 -14.95
N VAL A 351 -3.21 -5.81 -14.15
CA VAL A 351 -1.97 -6.08 -13.40
C VAL A 351 -2.29 -6.97 -12.20
N VAL A 352 -1.56 -8.06 -12.06
CA VAL A 352 -1.64 -8.97 -10.92
C VAL A 352 -0.44 -8.76 -10.02
N ARG A 353 -0.67 -8.72 -8.71
CA ARG A 353 0.38 -8.74 -7.70
C ARG A 353 0.25 -10.01 -6.85
N LEU A 354 1.33 -10.79 -6.80
CA LEU A 354 1.46 -11.92 -5.91
C LEU A 354 2.57 -11.60 -4.91
N SER A 355 2.25 -11.69 -3.63
CA SER A 355 3.14 -11.23 -2.57
C SER A 355 3.52 -12.36 -1.63
N LEU A 356 4.68 -12.21 -0.99
CA LEU A 356 5.13 -13.03 0.13
C LEU A 356 5.07 -12.22 1.42
N GLY A 357 4.82 -12.88 2.54
CA GLY A 357 4.99 -12.24 3.83
C GLY A 357 3.82 -12.26 4.77
N ASP A 358 3.84 -11.26 5.67
CA ASP A 358 2.81 -11.00 6.68
C ASP A 358 1.49 -10.61 6.01
N ASN A 359 0.41 -11.32 6.34
CA ASN A 359 -0.93 -11.10 5.78
C ASN A 359 -1.97 -10.70 6.85
N THR A 360 -1.53 -10.35 8.05
CA THR A 360 -2.44 -10.05 9.18
C THR A 360 -3.33 -8.83 8.92
N GLU A 361 -2.84 -7.82 8.19
CA GLU A 361 -3.64 -6.65 7.81
C GLU A 361 -4.81 -7.00 6.88
N LEU A 362 -4.69 -8.09 6.14
CA LEU A 362 -5.70 -8.61 5.21
C LEU A 362 -6.57 -9.71 5.84
N GLY A 363 -6.49 -9.88 7.17
CA GLY A 363 -7.23 -10.91 7.90
C GLY A 363 -6.64 -12.31 7.79
N GLY A 364 -5.39 -12.45 7.38
CA GLY A 364 -4.64 -13.70 7.39
C GLY A 364 -4.02 -14.01 8.75
N ALA A 365 -3.35 -15.16 8.85
CA ALA A 365 -2.77 -15.67 10.09
C ALA A 365 -1.22 -15.60 10.14
N VAL A 366 -0.58 -15.18 9.06
CA VAL A 366 0.88 -15.08 8.98
C VAL A 366 1.34 -13.70 9.41
N GLY A 367 2.03 -13.64 10.56
CA GLY A 367 2.69 -12.42 11.06
C GLY A 367 4.19 -12.42 10.77
N GLY A 368 4.90 -11.34 11.14
CA GLY A 368 6.36 -11.24 11.05
C GLY A 368 6.87 -9.98 10.37
N GLY A 369 5.98 -9.13 9.87
CA GLY A 369 6.29 -7.80 9.35
C GLY A 369 6.99 -7.76 7.98
N TYR A 370 7.41 -8.90 7.43
CA TYR A 370 7.99 -8.96 6.09
C TYR A 370 6.89 -8.88 5.02
N VAL A 371 7.10 -8.04 4.03
CA VAL A 371 6.22 -7.92 2.86
C VAL A 371 7.06 -7.75 1.60
N ARG A 372 6.80 -8.61 0.62
CA ARG A 372 7.42 -8.50 -0.68
C ARG A 372 6.39 -8.57 -1.79
N TRP A 373 6.26 -7.50 -2.54
CA TRP A 373 5.39 -7.41 -3.71
C TRP A 373 6.11 -7.86 -4.98
N ASN A 374 5.37 -8.58 -5.84
CA ASN A 374 5.87 -8.98 -7.16
C ASN A 374 4.74 -8.76 -8.17
N PHE A 375 5.06 -8.10 -9.28
CA PHE A 375 4.08 -7.66 -10.28
C PHE A 375 4.12 -8.57 -11.50
N PHE A 376 2.95 -8.95 -11.99
CA PHE A 376 2.76 -9.78 -13.18
C PHE A 376 1.88 -9.00 -14.15
N VAL A 377 2.49 -8.58 -15.27
CA VAL A 377 1.85 -7.70 -16.27
C VAL A 377 1.34 -8.46 -17.49
N ASP A 378 1.48 -9.78 -17.49
CA ASP A 378 1.09 -10.71 -18.57
C ASP A 378 0.26 -11.90 -18.03
N ALA A 379 -0.25 -11.78 -16.81
CA ALA A 379 -0.97 -12.87 -16.16
C ALA A 379 -2.34 -13.10 -16.81
N THR A 380 -2.78 -14.35 -16.77
CA THR A 380 -4.17 -14.76 -17.01
C THR A 380 -4.77 -15.19 -15.67
N VAL A 381 -5.94 -14.65 -15.35
CA VAL A 381 -6.67 -14.97 -14.11
C VAL A 381 -8.00 -15.61 -14.49
N THR A 382 -8.25 -16.78 -13.93
CA THR A 382 -9.54 -17.47 -14.05
C THR A 382 -10.15 -17.72 -12.68
N VAL A 383 -11.48 -17.69 -12.62
CA VAL A 383 -12.26 -18.01 -11.43
C VAL A 383 -13.24 -19.11 -11.84
N ASP A 384 -13.08 -20.31 -11.28
CA ASP A 384 -13.80 -21.54 -11.68
C ASP A 384 -13.79 -21.78 -13.19
N GLY A 385 -12.66 -21.44 -13.85
CA GLY A 385 -12.47 -21.58 -15.30
C GLY A 385 -12.99 -20.41 -16.14
N GLU A 386 -13.70 -19.46 -15.57
CA GLU A 386 -14.09 -18.22 -16.24
C GLU A 386 -12.95 -17.21 -16.27
N THR A 387 -12.59 -16.71 -17.46
CA THR A 387 -11.49 -15.76 -17.63
C THR A 387 -11.90 -14.34 -17.25
N TRP A 388 -11.17 -13.73 -16.34
CA TRP A 388 -11.29 -12.34 -15.92
C TRP A 388 -10.15 -11.45 -16.43
N VAL A 389 -8.95 -12.01 -16.49
CA VAL A 389 -7.78 -11.35 -17.08
C VAL A 389 -7.17 -12.30 -18.10
N GLU A 390 -6.83 -11.81 -19.27
CA GLU A 390 -6.17 -12.55 -20.33
C GLU A 390 -4.89 -11.83 -20.76
N GLY A 391 -3.74 -12.45 -20.48
CA GLY A 391 -2.44 -11.90 -20.87
C GLY A 391 -2.21 -10.47 -20.39
N GLY A 392 -2.59 -10.17 -19.14
CA GLY A 392 -2.44 -8.84 -18.53
C GLY A 392 -3.54 -7.83 -18.91
N ARG A 393 -4.62 -8.26 -19.57
CA ARG A 393 -5.76 -7.40 -19.89
C ARG A 393 -7.00 -7.85 -19.15
N LEU A 394 -7.66 -6.93 -18.46
CA LEU A 394 -8.98 -7.17 -17.89
C LEU A 394 -9.99 -7.36 -19.05
N VAL A 395 -10.79 -8.45 -19.01
CA VAL A 395 -11.73 -8.83 -20.07
C VAL A 395 -13.18 -8.87 -19.60
N ARG A 396 -13.41 -8.62 -18.30
CA ARG A 396 -14.74 -8.49 -17.71
C ARG A 396 -14.83 -7.30 -16.79
#